data_61a6c775c06bcfd7428bfc2a1d2e4501
#
_entry.id   61a6c775c06bcfd7428bfc2a1d2e4501
#
_cell.length_a   1.000
_cell.length_b   1.000
_cell.length_c   1.000
_cell.angle_alpha   90.00
_cell.angle_beta   90.00
_cell.angle_gamma   90.00
#
_symmetry.space_group_name_H-M   'P 1'
#
loop_
_entity.id
_entity.type
_entity.pdbx_description
1 polymer ?
#
loop_
_entity_poly.entity_id
_entity_poly.type
_entity_poly.pdbx_seq_one_letter_code
_entity_poly.pdbx_strand_id
1 'polypeptide(L)'
;DALLVVFLHDIEKPWKYELNNEGQLDEIEAMRDKEVQHQFRAKKMTEYGIVLSLEQQNGMRYVEGELKDYSGWARKMNPLAALCHMADVASARIWFDHPLADADAWEGAKRIRN
;
A
#
# COMPACT_ATOMS: atom_id res chain seq x y z
N ASP A 1 11.72 4.86 8.68
CA ASP A 1 11.75 4.07 7.43
C ASP A 1 10.45 3.31 7.19
N ALA A 2 9.99 2.45 8.11
CA ALA A 2 8.76 1.68 7.94
C ALA A 2 7.52 2.58 7.74
N LEU A 3 7.36 3.62 8.56
CA LEU A 3 6.25 4.57 8.42
C LEU A 3 6.23 5.25 7.05
N LEU A 4 7.41 5.63 6.53
CA LEU A 4 7.50 6.22 5.20
C LEU A 4 7.04 5.26 4.11
N VAL A 5 7.53 4.02 4.14
CA VAL A 5 7.16 2.98 3.17
C VAL A 5 5.66 2.67 3.24
N VAL A 6 5.12 2.44 4.44
CA VAL A 6 3.70 2.13 4.63
C VAL A 6 2.80 3.31 4.24
N PHE A 7 3.25 4.55 4.47
CA PHE A 7 2.52 5.74 4.03
C PHE A 7 2.49 5.88 2.50
N LEU A 8 3.62 5.58 1.84
CA LEU A 8 3.76 5.82 0.40
C LEU A 8 3.31 4.64 -0.48
N HIS A 9 3.15 3.43 0.09
CA HIS A 9 2.89 2.23 -0.72
C HIS A 9 1.58 2.27 -1.51
N ASP A 10 0.64 3.06 -1.06
CA ASP A 10 -0.68 3.24 -1.66
C ASP A 10 -0.87 4.62 -2.33
N ILE A 11 0.22 5.33 -2.60
CA ILE A 11 0.16 6.70 -3.11
C ILE A 11 -0.58 6.82 -4.45
N GLU A 12 -0.68 5.73 -5.21
CA GLU A 12 -1.39 5.71 -6.49
C GLU A 12 -2.92 5.69 -6.34
N LYS A 13 -3.46 5.36 -5.16
CA LYS A 13 -4.91 5.17 -4.97
C LYS A 13 -5.78 6.34 -5.45
N PRO A 14 -5.42 7.62 -5.26
CA PRO A 14 -6.20 8.73 -5.79
C PRO A 14 -6.34 8.75 -7.32
N TRP A 15 -5.40 8.10 -8.04
CA TRP A 15 -5.41 8.01 -9.51
C TRP A 15 -5.79 6.64 -10.04
N LYS A 16 -6.05 5.70 -9.14
CA LYS A 16 -6.39 4.33 -9.48
C LYS A 16 -7.86 4.16 -9.85
N TYR A 17 -8.70 5.07 -9.38
CA TYR A 17 -10.14 4.98 -9.52
C TYR A 17 -10.69 6.19 -10.28
N GLU A 18 -11.76 5.96 -11.03
CA GLU A 18 -12.56 6.99 -11.70
C GLU A 18 -14.04 6.82 -11.37
N LEU A 19 -14.79 7.91 -11.48
CA LEU A 19 -16.24 7.86 -11.30
C LEU A 19 -16.89 7.34 -12.59
N ASN A 20 -17.68 6.28 -12.48
CA ASN A 20 -18.51 5.80 -13.58
C ASN A 20 -19.77 6.67 -13.74
N ASN A 21 -20.59 6.35 -14.76
CA ASN A 21 -21.82 7.09 -15.05
C ASN A 21 -22.89 7.00 -13.95
N GLU A 22 -22.76 6.04 -13.04
CA GLU A 22 -23.65 5.82 -11.90
C GLU A 22 -23.13 6.50 -10.62
N GLY A 23 -22.00 7.24 -10.71
CA GLY A 23 -21.36 7.89 -9.57
C GLY A 23 -20.63 6.93 -8.62
N GLN A 24 -20.34 5.71 -9.06
CA GLN A 24 -19.53 4.73 -8.33
C GLN A 24 -18.08 4.81 -8.75
N LEU A 25 -17.18 4.43 -7.84
CA LEU A 25 -15.75 4.36 -8.12
C LEU A 25 -15.41 3.04 -8.81
N ASP A 26 -14.95 3.13 -10.04
CA ASP A 26 -14.43 2.00 -10.80
C ASP A 26 -12.90 2.07 -10.91
N GLU A 27 -12.25 0.92 -10.81
CA GLU A 27 -10.82 0.82 -10.99
C GLU A 27 -10.44 0.92 -12.47
N ILE A 28 -9.53 1.85 -12.79
CA ILE A 28 -8.98 2.02 -14.13
C ILE A 28 -8.25 0.74 -14.54
N GLU A 29 -8.63 0.14 -15.65
CA GLU A 29 -8.14 -1.17 -16.09
C GLU A 29 -6.60 -1.24 -16.16
N ALA A 30 -5.95 -0.20 -16.68
CA ALA A 30 -4.49 -0.14 -16.75
C ALA A 30 -3.82 -0.18 -15.37
N MET A 31 -4.52 0.27 -14.32
CA MET A 31 -4.00 0.29 -12.94
C MET A 31 -4.22 -1.02 -12.17
N ARG A 32 -4.80 -2.05 -12.81
CA ARG A 32 -4.92 -3.40 -12.21
C ARG A 32 -3.58 -4.14 -12.23
N ASP A 33 -2.71 -3.83 -13.18
CA ASP A 33 -1.38 -4.44 -13.25
C ASP A 33 -0.46 -3.89 -12.16
N LYS A 34 0.10 -4.79 -11.34
CA LYS A 34 1.01 -4.43 -10.24
C LYS A 34 2.29 -3.76 -10.72
N GLU A 35 2.81 -4.13 -11.88
CA GLU A 35 3.99 -3.49 -12.44
C GLU A 35 3.69 -2.05 -12.85
N VAL A 36 2.53 -1.80 -13.44
CA VAL A 36 2.06 -0.44 -13.76
C VAL A 36 1.91 0.39 -12.48
N GLN A 37 1.33 -0.17 -11.42
CA GLN A 37 1.25 0.50 -10.12
C GLN A 37 2.63 0.86 -9.57
N HIS A 38 3.60 -0.07 -9.61
CA HIS A 38 4.98 0.19 -9.16
C HIS A 38 5.66 1.31 -9.96
N GLN A 39 5.52 1.30 -11.28
CA GLN A 39 6.08 2.35 -12.14
C GLN A 39 5.42 3.71 -11.86
N PHE A 40 4.11 3.74 -11.66
CA PHE A 40 3.37 4.95 -11.30
C PHE A 40 3.83 5.52 -9.95
N ARG A 41 3.98 4.67 -8.92
CA ARG A 41 4.53 5.07 -7.60
C ARG A 41 5.92 5.68 -7.75
N ALA A 42 6.81 5.03 -8.51
CA ALA A 42 8.16 5.54 -8.76
C ALA A 42 8.14 6.91 -9.46
N LYS A 43 7.26 7.09 -10.45
CA LYS A 43 7.05 8.38 -11.11
C LYS A 43 6.59 9.46 -10.12
N LYS A 44 5.61 9.15 -9.26
CA LYS A 44 5.13 10.10 -8.24
C LYS A 44 6.20 10.45 -7.21
N MET A 45 7.02 9.47 -6.79
CA MET A 45 8.17 9.77 -5.92
C MET A 45 9.10 10.79 -6.56
N THR A 46 9.42 10.63 -7.85
CA THR A 46 10.26 11.56 -8.59
C THR A 46 9.61 12.94 -8.72
N GLU A 47 8.33 13.03 -9.07
CA GLU A 47 7.59 14.28 -9.17
C GLU A 47 7.59 15.07 -7.85
N TYR A 48 7.49 14.38 -6.73
CA TYR A 48 7.48 15.00 -5.40
C TYR A 48 8.87 15.19 -4.79
N GLY A 49 9.94 14.86 -5.52
CA GLY A 49 11.31 14.97 -5.02
C GLY A 49 11.63 14.02 -3.86
N ILE A 50 10.89 12.91 -3.74
CA ILE A 50 11.10 11.92 -2.69
C ILE A 50 12.18 10.94 -3.15
N VAL A 51 13.31 10.93 -2.43
CA VAL A 51 14.42 10.01 -2.68
C VAL A 51 14.39 8.90 -1.64
N LEU A 52 14.24 7.67 -2.09
CA LEU A 52 14.21 6.48 -1.24
C LEU A 52 15.57 5.78 -1.23
N SER A 53 16.01 5.32 -0.06
CA SER A 53 17.15 4.40 0.05
C SER A 53 16.84 3.07 -0.65
N LEU A 54 17.87 2.26 -0.92
CA LEU A 54 17.70 0.92 -1.50
C LEU A 54 16.82 0.02 -0.62
N GLU A 55 16.94 0.16 0.69
CA GLU A 55 16.10 -0.59 1.64
C GLU A 55 14.64 -0.16 1.57
N GLN A 56 14.37 1.15 1.47
CA GLN A 56 13.02 1.69 1.32
C GLN A 56 12.41 1.34 -0.03
N GLN A 57 13.21 1.33 -1.10
CA GLN A 57 12.76 0.88 -2.43
C GLN A 57 12.34 -0.59 -2.42
N ASN A 58 13.11 -1.45 -1.73
CA ASN A 58 12.74 -2.85 -1.53
C ASN A 58 11.45 -2.95 -0.69
N GLY A 59 11.30 -2.12 0.35
CA GLY A 59 10.07 -1.99 1.12
C GLY A 59 8.88 -1.64 0.25
N MET A 60 8.99 -0.62 -0.60
CA MET A 60 7.95 -0.23 -1.56
C MET A 60 7.61 -1.33 -2.56
N ARG A 61 8.60 -2.10 -2.99
CA ARG A 61 8.40 -3.20 -3.94
C ARG A 61 7.62 -4.36 -3.33
N TYR A 62 7.90 -4.70 -2.07
CA TYR A 62 7.43 -5.93 -1.45
C TYR A 62 6.50 -5.74 -0.25
N VAL A 63 5.99 -4.54 0.00
CA VAL A 63 5.01 -4.29 1.08
C VAL A 63 3.76 -5.15 0.94
N GLU A 64 3.35 -5.48 -0.28
CA GLU A 64 2.23 -6.37 -0.58
C GLU A 64 2.64 -7.86 -0.66
N GLY A 65 3.90 -8.19 -0.38
CA GLY A 65 4.49 -9.52 -0.50
C GLY A 65 5.34 -9.70 -1.74
N GLU A 66 6.09 -10.80 -1.80
CA GLU A 66 6.97 -11.09 -2.94
C GLU A 66 6.22 -11.49 -4.21
N LEU A 67 4.97 -11.98 -4.08
CA LEU A 67 4.09 -12.35 -5.19
C LEU A 67 4.81 -13.24 -6.23
N LYS A 68 4.87 -12.80 -7.49
CA LYS A 68 5.55 -13.51 -8.58
C LYS A 68 7.07 -13.65 -8.40
N ASP A 69 7.67 -12.79 -7.56
CA ASP A 69 9.10 -12.80 -7.28
C ASP A 69 9.47 -13.79 -6.14
N TYR A 70 8.46 -14.43 -5.53
CA TYR A 70 8.68 -15.41 -4.47
C TYR A 70 9.56 -16.57 -4.95
N SER A 71 10.52 -16.93 -4.12
CA SER A 71 11.39 -18.09 -4.34
C SER A 71 11.66 -18.80 -3.02
N GLY A 72 11.53 -20.13 -3.02
CA GLY A 72 11.91 -20.94 -1.86
C GLY A 72 13.41 -20.96 -1.56
N TRP A 73 14.23 -20.51 -2.50
CA TRP A 73 15.69 -20.58 -2.42
C TRP A 73 16.36 -19.23 -2.15
N ALA A 74 15.71 -18.13 -2.48
CA ALA A 74 16.29 -16.80 -2.34
C ALA A 74 15.25 -15.82 -1.77
N ARG A 75 15.67 -15.08 -0.76
CA ARG A 75 14.86 -14.01 -0.18
C ARG A 75 15.01 -12.76 -1.04
N LYS A 76 13.89 -12.20 -1.49
CA LYS A 76 13.83 -10.92 -2.21
C LYS A 76 13.49 -9.77 -1.27
N MET A 77 12.62 -10.06 -0.32
CA MET A 77 12.17 -9.13 0.70
C MET A 77 13.25 -8.93 1.77
N ASN A 78 13.64 -7.67 2.02
CA ASN A 78 14.52 -7.32 3.12
C ASN A 78 13.72 -7.23 4.45
N PRO A 79 14.39 -7.08 5.62
CA PRO A 79 13.70 -6.98 6.92
C PRO A 79 12.72 -5.80 7.00
N LEU A 80 13.05 -4.65 6.39
CA LEU A 80 12.16 -3.49 6.35
C LEU A 80 10.88 -3.80 5.56
N ALA A 81 11.03 -4.41 4.39
CA ALA A 81 9.89 -4.82 3.56
C ALA A 81 9.00 -5.85 4.29
N ALA A 82 9.61 -6.81 4.99
CA ALA A 82 8.88 -7.80 5.78
C ALA A 82 8.06 -7.15 6.90
N LEU A 83 8.64 -6.18 7.61
CA LEU A 83 7.94 -5.40 8.63
C LEU A 83 6.76 -4.62 8.04
N CYS A 84 6.97 -3.94 6.91
CA CYS A 84 5.93 -3.19 6.22
C CYS A 84 4.81 -4.10 5.74
N HIS A 85 5.16 -5.28 5.18
CA HIS A 85 4.18 -6.28 4.75
C HIS A 85 3.32 -6.78 5.93
N MET A 86 3.94 -7.10 7.06
CA MET A 86 3.20 -7.48 8.27
C MET A 86 2.25 -6.37 8.74
N ALA A 87 2.71 -5.12 8.73
CA ALA A 87 1.89 -3.96 9.11
C ALA A 87 0.70 -3.75 8.17
N ASP A 88 0.92 -3.89 6.86
CA ASP A 88 -0.13 -3.77 5.84
C ASP A 88 -1.20 -4.87 6.02
N VAL A 89 -0.76 -6.14 6.15
CA VAL A 89 -1.67 -7.27 6.40
C VAL A 89 -2.43 -7.10 7.71
N ALA A 90 -1.74 -6.69 8.79
CA ALA A 90 -2.37 -6.44 10.08
C ALA A 90 -3.43 -5.34 9.99
N SER A 91 -3.12 -4.24 9.31
CA SER A 91 -4.07 -3.15 9.07
C SER A 91 -5.31 -3.62 8.31
N ALA A 92 -5.11 -4.39 7.25
CA ALA A 92 -6.20 -4.86 6.39
C ALA A 92 -7.06 -5.93 7.06
N ARG A 93 -6.51 -6.75 7.98
CA ARG A 93 -7.21 -7.91 8.55
C ARG A 93 -7.62 -7.74 9.99
N ILE A 94 -6.74 -7.23 10.85
CA ILE A 94 -7.03 -7.10 12.29
C ILE A 94 -8.00 -5.94 12.53
N TRP A 95 -7.74 -4.78 11.92
CA TRP A 95 -8.59 -3.60 12.11
C TRP A 95 -9.91 -3.66 11.36
N PHE A 96 -9.97 -4.42 10.25
CA PHE A 96 -11.17 -4.49 9.42
C PHE A 96 -12.37 -5.06 10.18
N ASP A 97 -12.15 -6.14 10.92
CA ASP A 97 -13.20 -6.87 11.62
C ASP A 97 -13.37 -6.45 13.10
N HIS A 98 -12.58 -5.47 13.56
CA HIS A 98 -12.63 -5.03 14.94
C HIS A 98 -13.56 -3.82 15.14
N PRO A 99 -14.72 -4.01 15.79
CA PRO A 99 -15.62 -2.91 16.16
C PRO A 99 -15.07 -2.06 17.30
N LEU A 100 -13.89 -2.34 17.83
CA LEU A 100 -13.25 -1.58 18.91
C LEU A 100 -13.07 -0.10 18.58
N ALA A 101 -12.92 0.24 17.31
CA ALA A 101 -12.87 1.62 16.87
C ALA A 101 -14.17 2.40 17.18
N ASP A 102 -15.30 1.72 17.20
CA ASP A 102 -16.58 2.34 17.54
C ASP A 102 -16.74 2.61 19.04
N ALA A 103 -16.00 1.87 19.87
CA ALA A 103 -15.97 2.04 21.33
C ALA A 103 -14.87 3.00 21.80
N ASP A 104 -13.97 3.42 20.91
CA ASP A 104 -12.90 4.36 21.22
C ASP A 104 -13.48 5.78 21.34
N ALA A 105 -13.12 6.49 22.41
CA ALA A 105 -13.52 7.87 22.62
C ALA A 105 -12.88 8.85 21.60
N TRP A 106 -11.79 8.45 20.96
CA TRP A 106 -11.12 9.28 19.96
C TRP A 106 -11.80 9.13 18.59
N GLU A 107 -12.39 10.22 18.10
CA GLU A 107 -13.09 10.22 16.80
C GLU A 107 -12.22 9.80 15.61
N GLY A 108 -10.91 10.10 15.66
CA GLY A 108 -9.95 9.68 14.61
C GLY A 108 -9.69 8.18 14.56
N ALA A 109 -10.04 7.43 15.61
CA ALA A 109 -9.94 5.96 15.62
C ALA A 109 -11.08 5.29 14.85
N LYS A 110 -12.18 6.00 14.62
CA LYS A 110 -13.34 5.47 13.89
C LYS A 110 -12.99 5.26 12.45
N ARG A 111 -13.17 4.03 12.00
CA ARG A 111 -12.92 3.67 10.61
C ARG A 111 -14.02 4.23 9.73
N ILE A 112 -13.65 4.92 8.67
CA ILE A 112 -14.56 5.29 7.61
C ILE A 112 -14.92 4.00 6.87
N ARG A 113 -16.18 3.61 6.94
CA ARG A 113 -16.67 2.49 6.12
C ARG A 113 -16.77 2.98 4.68
N ASN A 114 -16.03 2.32 3.82
CA ASN A 114 -16.19 2.51 2.39
C ASN A 114 -17.47 1.85 1.92
#